data_62a2cc8bdc3a76e3a411cce4559810f7
#
_entry.id   62a2cc8bdc3a76e3a411cce4559810f7
#
_cell.length_a   1.000
_cell.length_b   1.000
_cell.length_c   1.000
_cell.angle_alpha   90.00
_cell.angle_beta   90.00
_cell.angle_gamma   90.00
#
_symmetry.space_group_name_H-M   'P 1'
#
loop_
_entity.id
_entity.type
_entity.pdbx_description
1 polymer ?
#
loop_
_entity_poly.entity_id
_entity_poly.type
_entity_poly.pdbx_seq_one_letter_code
_entity_poly.pdbx_strand_id
1 'polypeptide(L)'
;IGLLCSDAVLPGSALASLNTAGDFQGVVERFAHTRNFTQINLEFYVDNDYKSLKFLEHWMEYISGASSADPVRDSYHFRMRYPEDYKSNDTRIVKFEANHFQFLEYRFIGMFPLSLNSTRVSYQNSQVLKATCAFSFDRYVCGESSSLARALGIDMNKRRGGPTDCLLYTSDAA
;
A
#
# COMPACT_ATOMS: atom_id res chain seq x y z
N ILE A 1 6.35 4.02 12.82
CA ILE A 1 6.91 4.05 11.46
C ILE A 1 6.17 5.04 10.57
N GLY A 2 4.85 5.16 10.65
CA GLY A 2 4.07 6.08 9.81
C GLY A 2 4.55 7.53 9.79
N LEU A 3 5.06 8.03 10.90
CA LEU A 3 5.63 9.39 11.00
C LEU A 3 6.98 9.56 10.27
N LEU A 4 7.65 8.47 9.95
CA LEU A 4 8.93 8.49 9.23
C LEU A 4 8.75 8.32 7.71
N CYS A 5 7.52 8.17 7.22
CA CYS A 5 7.25 8.09 5.79
C CYS A 5 7.50 9.47 5.15
N SER A 6 8.45 9.51 4.21
CA SER A 6 8.81 10.74 3.49
C SER A 6 8.05 10.88 2.18
N ASP A 7 7.75 9.76 1.54
CA ASP A 7 7.02 9.73 0.27
C ASP A 7 6.13 8.50 0.18
N ALA A 8 4.95 8.67 -0.36
CA ALA A 8 3.96 7.60 -0.54
C ALA A 8 3.26 7.75 -1.88
N VAL A 9 3.37 6.74 -2.71
CA VAL A 9 2.63 6.67 -3.97
C VAL A 9 1.23 6.16 -3.68
N LEU A 10 0.20 6.91 -4.11
CA LEU A 10 -1.18 6.47 -3.99
C LEU A 10 -1.44 5.26 -4.90
N PRO A 11 -2.28 4.30 -4.47
CA PRO A 11 -2.49 3.08 -5.22
C PRO A 11 -3.26 3.33 -6.52
N GLY A 12 -2.80 2.71 -7.60
CA GLY A 12 -3.50 2.67 -8.88
C GLY A 12 -4.30 1.37 -9.05
N SER A 13 -5.29 1.41 -9.92
CA SER A 13 -5.99 0.21 -10.36
C SER A 13 -6.34 0.29 -11.84
N ALA A 14 -6.36 -0.86 -12.50
CA ALA A 14 -6.71 -1.00 -13.89
C ALA A 14 -7.77 -2.08 -14.06
N LEU A 15 -8.63 -1.93 -15.06
CA LEU A 15 -9.59 -2.96 -15.44
C LEU A 15 -9.08 -3.67 -16.69
N ALA A 16 -8.90 -4.97 -16.61
CA ALA A 16 -8.70 -5.81 -17.77
C ALA A 16 -10.01 -5.86 -18.57
N SER A 17 -9.93 -5.74 -19.88
CA SER A 17 -11.08 -5.79 -20.77
C SER A 17 -11.07 -7.07 -21.61
N LEU A 18 -12.24 -7.66 -21.79
CA LEU A 18 -12.51 -8.73 -22.72
C LEU A 18 -13.16 -8.13 -23.96
N ASN A 19 -12.65 -8.50 -25.14
CA ASN A 19 -13.24 -8.11 -26.42
C ASN A 19 -14.12 -9.25 -26.91
N THR A 20 -15.35 -8.94 -27.26
CA THR A 20 -16.28 -9.88 -27.89
C THR A 20 -16.60 -9.40 -29.29
N ALA A 21 -16.34 -10.24 -30.29
CA ALA A 21 -16.71 -9.99 -31.67
C ALA A 21 -17.81 -10.98 -32.05
N GLY A 22 -18.80 -10.50 -32.81
CA GLY A 22 -19.83 -11.37 -33.36
C GLY A 22 -19.31 -12.22 -34.53
N ASP A 23 -19.95 -13.35 -34.78
CA ASP A 23 -19.61 -14.28 -35.89
C ASP A 23 -19.76 -13.68 -37.28
N PHE A 24 -20.54 -12.61 -37.40
CA PHE A 24 -20.88 -11.94 -38.66
C PHE A 24 -20.47 -10.46 -38.66
N GLN A 25 -19.18 -10.16 -38.61
CA GLN A 25 -18.64 -8.81 -38.74
C GLN A 25 -19.48 -7.75 -38.00
N GLY A 26 -19.35 -7.66 -36.72
CA GLY A 26 -19.96 -6.60 -35.91
C GLY A 26 -18.92 -5.66 -35.31
N VAL A 27 -19.40 -4.59 -34.70
CA VAL A 27 -18.53 -3.74 -33.86
C VAL A 27 -18.07 -4.55 -32.65
N VAL A 28 -16.77 -4.54 -32.39
CA VAL A 28 -16.21 -5.21 -31.23
C VAL A 28 -16.70 -4.54 -29.96
N GLU A 29 -17.40 -5.28 -29.12
CA GLU A 29 -17.81 -4.83 -27.79
C GLU A 29 -16.74 -5.17 -26.75
N ARG A 30 -16.56 -4.26 -25.78
CA ARG A 30 -15.58 -4.41 -24.71
C ARG A 30 -16.28 -4.47 -23.37
N PHE A 31 -15.98 -5.51 -22.62
CA PHE A 31 -16.49 -5.72 -21.27
C PHE A 31 -15.35 -5.68 -20.25
N ALA A 32 -15.58 -5.03 -19.11
CA ALA A 32 -14.65 -5.08 -18.00
C ALA A 32 -14.67 -6.48 -17.39
N HIS A 33 -13.49 -7.07 -17.17
CA HIS A 33 -13.35 -8.41 -16.66
C HIS A 33 -12.80 -8.41 -15.23
N THR A 34 -11.53 -8.05 -15.05
CA THR A 34 -10.83 -8.17 -13.77
C THR A 34 -10.21 -6.83 -13.37
N ARG A 35 -10.33 -6.47 -12.10
CA ARG A 35 -9.65 -5.31 -11.55
C ARG A 35 -8.27 -5.73 -11.03
N ASN A 36 -7.23 -5.14 -11.60
CA ASN A 36 -5.85 -5.36 -11.22
C ASN A 36 -5.36 -4.18 -10.39
N PHE A 37 -4.64 -4.47 -9.33
CA PHE A 37 -4.04 -3.48 -8.45
C PHE A 37 -2.54 -3.44 -8.65
N THR A 38 -1.97 -2.24 -8.70
CA THR A 38 -0.52 -2.04 -8.80
C THR A 38 0.11 -2.03 -7.42
N GLN A 39 1.36 -2.47 -7.36
CA GLN A 39 2.18 -2.34 -6.15
C GLN A 39 2.37 -0.86 -5.80
N ILE A 40 2.60 -0.59 -4.52
CA ILE A 40 2.94 0.75 -4.05
C ILE A 40 4.35 0.78 -3.49
N ASN A 41 5.03 1.90 -3.72
CA ASN A 41 6.33 2.19 -3.14
C ASN A 41 6.16 3.22 -2.04
N LEU A 42 6.74 2.92 -0.88
CA LEU A 42 6.80 3.82 0.26
C LEU A 42 8.25 4.09 0.59
N GLU A 43 8.57 5.36 0.81
CA GLU A 43 9.89 5.79 1.20
C GLU A 43 9.88 6.28 2.64
N PHE A 44 10.83 5.80 3.43
CA PHE A 44 10.93 6.11 4.85
C PHE A 44 12.28 6.76 5.18
N TYR A 45 12.25 7.78 6.03
CA TYR A 45 13.47 8.25 6.67
C TYR A 45 14.02 7.18 7.62
N VAL A 46 15.32 7.01 7.58
CA VAL A 46 16.01 6.12 8.51
C VAL A 46 16.50 6.95 9.70
N ASP A 47 15.92 6.65 10.85
CA ASP A 47 16.27 7.26 12.12
C ASP A 47 17.63 6.73 12.65
N ASN A 48 18.21 7.42 13.61
CA ASN A 48 19.47 7.04 14.28
C ASN A 48 19.42 5.63 14.90
N ASP A 49 18.26 5.18 15.34
CA ASP A 49 18.04 3.83 15.87
C ASP A 49 17.78 2.78 14.77
N TYR A 50 17.71 3.19 13.50
CA TYR A 50 17.39 2.34 12.35
C TYR A 50 16.04 1.63 12.44
N LYS A 51 15.06 2.20 13.15
CA LYS A 51 13.79 1.54 13.46
C LYS A 51 12.98 1.16 12.20
N SER A 52 12.94 2.06 11.21
CA SER A 52 12.21 1.80 9.96
C SER A 52 12.82 0.66 9.16
N LEU A 53 14.15 0.66 9.03
CA LEU A 53 14.88 -0.39 8.31
C LEU A 53 14.78 -1.74 9.01
N LYS A 54 15.05 -1.77 10.33
CA LYS A 54 14.94 -2.99 11.14
C LYS A 54 13.54 -3.60 11.08
N PHE A 55 12.50 -2.77 11.12
CA PHE A 55 11.13 -3.25 11.05
C PHE A 55 10.84 -3.94 9.71
N LEU A 56 11.24 -3.32 8.59
CA LEU A 56 11.02 -3.90 7.27
C LEU A 56 11.79 -5.21 7.08
N GLU A 57 13.07 -5.23 7.50
CA GLU A 57 13.90 -6.44 7.47
C GLU A 57 13.31 -7.56 8.31
N HIS A 58 12.95 -7.28 9.56
CA HIS A 58 12.34 -8.27 10.44
C HIS A 58 10.99 -8.77 9.92
N TRP A 59 10.20 -7.92 9.26
CA TRP A 59 8.96 -8.38 8.65
C TRP A 59 9.24 -9.34 7.50
N MET A 60 10.22 -9.05 6.64
CA MET A 60 10.62 -9.94 5.54
C MET A 60 11.22 -11.26 6.07
N GLU A 61 12.07 -11.20 7.12
CA GLU A 61 12.58 -12.38 7.80
C GLU A 61 11.45 -13.22 8.40
N TYR A 62 10.48 -12.58 9.03
CA TYR A 62 9.31 -13.26 9.59
C TYR A 62 8.51 -14.00 8.52
N ILE A 63 8.33 -13.42 7.34
CA ILE A 63 7.63 -14.06 6.21
C ILE A 63 8.40 -15.29 5.72
N SER A 64 9.71 -15.18 5.59
CA SER A 64 10.56 -16.28 5.10
C SER A 64 10.77 -17.39 6.12
N GLY A 65 10.38 -17.14 7.39
CA GLY A 65 10.61 -18.11 8.48
C GLY A 65 12.06 -18.23 8.89
N ALA A 66 12.95 -17.33 8.44
CA ALA A 66 14.31 -17.25 8.91
C ALA A 66 14.33 -16.78 10.37
N SER A 67 15.24 -17.33 11.17
CA SER A 67 15.49 -16.89 12.53
C SER A 67 16.86 -16.23 12.59
N SER A 68 16.91 -15.05 13.19
CA SER A 68 18.16 -14.33 13.43
C SER A 68 18.94 -14.89 14.64
N ALA A 69 18.35 -15.81 15.39
CA ALA A 69 18.95 -16.31 16.63
C ALA A 69 20.18 -17.21 16.38
N ASP A 70 20.20 -17.94 15.27
CA ASP A 70 21.36 -18.77 14.89
C ASP A 70 21.55 -18.72 13.35
N PRO A 71 22.27 -17.72 12.83
CA PRO A 71 22.42 -17.50 11.39
C PRO A 71 23.11 -18.67 10.67
N VAL A 72 23.81 -19.52 11.36
CA VAL A 72 24.51 -20.68 10.76
C VAL A 72 23.59 -21.87 10.61
N ARG A 73 22.70 -22.11 11.57
CA ARG A 73 21.79 -23.26 11.57
C ARG A 73 20.47 -22.99 10.83
N ASP A 74 19.91 -21.81 11.03
CA ASP A 74 18.56 -21.48 10.52
C ASP A 74 18.56 -21.01 9.08
N SER A 75 19.70 -20.61 8.51
CA SER A 75 19.81 -20.11 7.13
C SER A 75 19.47 -21.12 6.05
N TYR A 76 19.46 -22.40 6.36
CA TYR A 76 19.14 -23.48 5.41
C TYR A 76 17.67 -23.93 5.44
N HIS A 77 16.87 -23.46 6.39
CA HIS A 77 15.50 -23.89 6.60
C HIS A 77 14.48 -22.77 6.37
N PHE A 78 14.50 -22.17 5.20
CA PHE A 78 13.49 -21.20 4.82
C PHE A 78 12.15 -21.91 4.61
N ARG A 79 11.19 -21.58 5.47
CA ARG A 79 9.81 -22.01 5.34
C ARG A 79 8.90 -20.80 5.37
N MET A 80 8.31 -20.48 4.22
CA MET A 80 7.33 -19.42 4.12
C MET A 80 6.18 -19.64 5.10
N ARG A 81 5.79 -18.60 5.82
CA ARG A 81 4.63 -18.60 6.70
C ARG A 81 3.35 -18.55 5.91
N TYR A 82 2.25 -18.93 6.55
CA TYR A 82 0.94 -18.79 5.95
C TYR A 82 0.55 -17.31 5.79
N PRO A 83 -0.21 -16.96 4.73
CA PRO A 83 -0.60 -15.57 4.47
C PRO A 83 -1.36 -14.90 5.62
N GLU A 84 -2.12 -15.68 6.40
CA GLU A 84 -2.86 -15.20 7.57
C GLU A 84 -1.96 -14.68 8.68
N ASP A 85 -0.72 -15.21 8.77
CA ASP A 85 0.22 -14.85 9.84
C ASP A 85 0.95 -13.54 9.55
N TYR A 86 1.20 -13.19 8.27
CA TYR A 86 2.06 -12.07 7.92
C TYR A 86 1.37 -10.91 7.18
N LYS A 87 0.22 -11.17 6.54
CA LYS A 87 -0.50 -10.12 5.81
C LYS A 87 -1.19 -9.15 6.77
N SER A 88 -0.98 -7.86 6.54
CA SER A 88 -1.67 -6.81 7.29
C SER A 88 -2.98 -6.44 6.60
N ASN A 89 -4.07 -6.38 7.36
CA ASN A 89 -5.40 -6.00 6.87
C ASN A 89 -5.83 -4.60 7.33
N ASP A 90 -4.97 -3.89 8.06
CA ASP A 90 -5.31 -2.59 8.64
C ASP A 90 -4.27 -1.50 8.32
N THR A 91 -3.48 -1.70 7.30
CA THR A 91 -2.55 -0.66 6.83
C THR A 91 -3.33 0.40 6.06
N ARG A 92 -3.07 1.68 6.40
CA ARG A 92 -3.80 2.81 5.82
C ARG A 92 -2.83 3.90 5.38
N ILE A 93 -3.15 4.53 4.25
CA ILE A 93 -2.55 5.79 3.82
C ILE A 93 -3.63 6.85 3.91
N VAL A 94 -3.37 7.90 4.65
CA VAL A 94 -4.29 9.04 4.81
C VAL A 94 -3.62 10.28 4.26
N LYS A 95 -4.23 10.88 3.26
CA LYS A 95 -3.84 12.18 2.71
C LYS A 95 -4.72 13.25 3.36
N PHE A 96 -4.11 14.25 3.96
CA PHE A 96 -4.79 15.42 4.53
C PHE A 96 -4.66 16.61 3.59
N GLU A 97 -5.73 17.37 3.49
CA GLU A 97 -5.70 18.68 2.84
C GLU A 97 -5.15 19.75 3.80
N ALA A 98 -4.76 20.92 3.26
CA ALA A 98 -4.15 22.00 4.03
C ALA A 98 -5.04 22.52 5.16
N ASN A 99 -6.36 22.42 5.03
CA ASN A 99 -7.33 22.83 6.05
C ASN A 99 -7.56 21.76 7.14
N HIS A 100 -6.98 20.56 7.01
CA HIS A 100 -7.15 19.39 7.87
C HIS A 100 -8.58 18.89 8.08
N PHE A 101 -9.58 19.46 7.39
CA PHE A 101 -10.98 19.03 7.48
C PHE A 101 -11.31 17.95 6.45
N GLN A 102 -10.62 17.95 5.33
CA GLN A 102 -10.80 16.97 4.28
C GLN A 102 -9.62 16.00 4.30
N PHE A 103 -9.91 14.74 4.18
CA PHE A 103 -8.92 13.70 4.09
C PHE A 103 -9.40 12.58 3.18
N LEU A 104 -8.45 11.95 2.51
CA LEU A 104 -8.66 10.79 1.68
C LEU A 104 -7.93 9.62 2.31
N GLU A 105 -8.66 8.56 2.60
CA GLU A 105 -8.13 7.36 3.23
C GLU A 105 -8.14 6.20 2.23
N TYR A 106 -7.00 5.54 2.11
CA TYR A 106 -6.85 4.27 1.44
C TYR A 106 -6.53 3.19 2.48
N ARG A 107 -7.40 2.20 2.60
CA ARG A 107 -7.18 1.04 3.45
C ARG A 107 -6.78 -0.14 2.60
N PHE A 108 -5.63 -0.74 2.90
CA PHE A 108 -5.09 -1.89 2.20
C PHE A 108 -5.47 -3.17 2.91
N ILE A 109 -5.80 -4.19 2.13
CA ILE A 109 -6.18 -5.53 2.62
C ILE A 109 -5.15 -6.51 2.08
N GLY A 110 -4.59 -7.32 2.98
CA GLY A 110 -3.59 -8.31 2.63
C GLY A 110 -2.23 -7.71 2.26
N MET A 111 -1.84 -6.58 2.87
CA MET A 111 -0.59 -5.89 2.55
C MET A 111 0.62 -6.57 3.19
N PHE A 112 1.69 -6.70 2.42
CA PHE A 112 2.99 -7.22 2.89
C PHE A 112 4.14 -6.60 2.09
N PRO A 113 5.36 -6.52 2.65
CA PRO A 113 6.52 -6.05 1.93
C PRO A 113 6.96 -7.07 0.88
N LEU A 114 7.15 -6.60 -0.36
CA LEU A 114 7.58 -7.43 -1.48
C LEU A 114 9.09 -7.34 -1.69
N SER A 115 9.62 -6.13 -1.65
CA SER A 115 11.05 -5.89 -1.82
C SER A 115 11.49 -4.64 -1.07
N LEU A 116 12.66 -4.74 -0.46
CA LEU A 116 13.36 -3.61 0.14
C LEU A 116 14.52 -3.25 -0.78
N ASN A 117 14.53 -2.02 -1.26
CA ASN A 117 15.59 -1.56 -2.14
C ASN A 117 16.88 -1.32 -1.35
N SER A 118 18.01 -1.64 -1.99
CA SER A 118 19.32 -1.36 -1.40
C SER A 118 19.53 0.14 -1.20
N THR A 119 19.97 0.51 -0.01
CA THR A 119 20.21 1.90 0.36
C THR A 119 21.70 2.22 0.22
N ARG A 120 22.01 3.26 -0.55
CA ARG A 120 23.39 3.70 -0.74
C ARG A 120 23.85 4.56 0.44
N VAL A 121 24.96 4.17 1.05
CA VAL A 121 25.64 4.95 2.10
C VAL A 121 26.90 5.55 1.52
N SER A 122 27.12 6.85 1.70
CA SER A 122 28.31 7.56 1.17
C SER A 122 28.82 8.57 2.21
N TYR A 123 30.13 8.64 2.34
CA TYR A 123 30.80 9.67 3.16
C TYR A 123 31.00 11.00 2.43
N GLN A 124 30.75 11.04 1.11
CA GLN A 124 31.05 12.23 0.30
C GLN A 124 29.96 13.31 0.40
N ASN A 125 28.72 12.92 0.66
CA ASN A 125 27.58 13.84 0.72
C ASN A 125 26.81 13.64 2.02
N SER A 126 26.49 14.76 2.68
CA SER A 126 25.60 14.76 3.86
C SER A 126 24.14 14.69 3.39
N GLN A 127 23.66 13.50 3.09
CA GLN A 127 22.25 13.26 2.73
C GLN A 127 21.58 12.44 3.81
N VAL A 128 20.29 12.75 4.04
CA VAL A 128 19.47 11.94 4.95
C VAL A 128 19.25 10.56 4.35
N LEU A 129 19.53 9.52 5.12
CA LEU A 129 19.35 8.15 4.71
C LEU A 129 17.86 7.83 4.56
N LYS A 130 17.49 7.22 3.44
CA LYS A 130 16.13 6.83 3.11
C LYS A 130 16.08 5.37 2.68
N ALA A 131 15.06 4.66 3.12
CA ALA A 131 14.79 3.28 2.75
C ALA A 131 13.50 3.23 1.93
N THR A 132 13.54 2.65 0.75
CA THR A 132 12.38 2.48 -0.13
C THR A 132 11.96 1.02 -0.14
N CYS A 133 10.69 0.78 0.16
CA CYS A 133 10.11 -0.55 0.16
C CYS A 133 8.91 -0.61 -0.78
N ALA A 134 8.87 -1.64 -1.61
CA ALA A 134 7.71 -1.97 -2.42
C ALA A 134 6.78 -2.91 -1.64
N PHE A 135 5.51 -2.59 -1.63
CA PHE A 135 4.46 -3.37 -0.98
C PHE A 135 3.49 -3.94 -2.00
N SER A 136 3.13 -5.19 -1.80
CA SER A 136 2.03 -5.85 -2.49
C SER A 136 0.82 -5.94 -1.57
N PHE A 137 -0.36 -5.93 -2.14
CA PHE A 137 -1.63 -6.07 -1.43
C PHE A 137 -2.68 -6.72 -2.34
N ASP A 138 -3.69 -7.34 -1.74
CA ASP A 138 -4.73 -8.02 -2.49
C ASP A 138 -5.73 -7.04 -3.10
N ARG A 139 -6.14 -6.04 -2.31
CA ARG A 139 -7.05 -4.96 -2.74
C ARG A 139 -6.94 -3.75 -1.81
N TYR A 140 -7.48 -2.62 -2.25
CA TYR A 140 -7.67 -1.47 -1.38
C TYR A 140 -9.11 -0.98 -1.42
N VAL A 141 -9.52 -0.30 -0.36
CA VAL A 141 -10.78 0.41 -0.25
C VAL A 141 -10.45 1.89 -0.05
N CYS A 142 -11.07 2.73 -0.88
CA CYS A 142 -10.88 4.19 -0.86
C CYS A 142 -12.12 4.85 -0.23
N GLY A 143 -11.88 5.90 0.57
CA GLY A 143 -12.96 6.72 1.13
C GLY A 143 -13.68 6.11 2.35
N GLU A 144 -13.20 5.02 2.92
CA GLU A 144 -13.70 4.56 4.22
C GLU A 144 -13.36 5.57 5.31
N SER A 145 -14.39 5.96 6.06
CA SER A 145 -14.19 6.84 7.21
C SER A 145 -13.33 6.16 8.25
N SER A 146 -12.24 6.81 8.62
CA SER A 146 -11.43 6.38 9.74
C SER A 146 -12.22 6.47 11.05
N SER A 147 -11.73 5.77 12.07
CA SER A 147 -12.21 5.94 13.46
C SER A 147 -12.19 7.41 13.91
N LEU A 148 -11.35 8.23 13.29
CA LEU A 148 -11.25 9.67 13.55
C LEU A 148 -12.51 10.44 13.10
N ALA A 149 -13.07 10.14 11.92
CA ALA A 149 -14.31 10.74 11.45
C ALA A 149 -15.49 10.34 12.34
N ARG A 150 -15.49 9.09 12.84
CA ARG A 150 -16.49 8.62 13.82
C ARG A 150 -16.33 9.32 15.17
N ALA A 151 -15.10 9.56 15.63
CA ALA A 151 -14.81 10.30 16.87
C ALA A 151 -15.19 11.76 16.79
N LEU A 152 -15.13 12.37 15.59
CA LEU A 152 -15.53 13.76 15.34
C LEU A 152 -17.03 13.91 15.04
N GLY A 153 -17.82 12.82 15.10
CA GLY A 153 -19.25 12.88 14.85
C GLY A 153 -19.63 13.14 13.39
N ILE A 154 -18.69 13.01 12.47
CA ILE A 154 -18.95 13.16 11.04
C ILE A 154 -19.59 11.87 10.54
N ASP A 155 -20.90 11.89 10.35
CA ASP A 155 -21.65 10.74 9.85
C ASP A 155 -21.41 10.56 8.35
N MET A 156 -20.37 9.78 8.02
CA MET A 156 -20.02 9.42 6.66
C MET A 156 -20.95 8.37 6.04
N ASN A 157 -21.85 7.80 6.83
CA ASN A 157 -22.84 6.82 6.36
C ASN A 157 -23.92 7.45 5.47
N LYS A 158 -24.04 8.77 5.48
CA LYS A 158 -24.98 9.53 4.66
C LYS A 158 -24.59 9.60 3.18
N ARG A 159 -23.39 9.14 2.81
CA ARG A 159 -22.85 9.14 1.44
C ARG A 159 -22.52 7.74 0.92
N ARG A 160 -23.30 6.74 1.26
CA ARG A 160 -23.34 5.49 0.48
C ARG A 160 -24.15 5.71 -0.81
N GLY A 161 -23.82 6.74 -1.55
CA GLY A 161 -24.17 6.89 -2.94
C GLY A 161 -23.18 6.10 -3.79
N GLY A 162 -23.62 5.59 -4.92
CA GLY A 162 -22.92 4.67 -5.77
C GLY A 162 -21.54 5.15 -6.31
N PRO A 163 -21.01 4.54 -7.37
CA PRO A 163 -19.64 4.73 -7.89
C PRO A 163 -19.26 6.17 -8.29
N THR A 164 -20.19 7.09 -8.28
CA THR A 164 -19.97 8.52 -8.55
C THR A 164 -19.26 9.25 -7.41
N ASP A 165 -19.32 8.77 -6.17
CA ASP A 165 -18.72 9.46 -5.03
C ASP A 165 -17.19 9.34 -4.99
N CYS A 166 -16.61 8.29 -5.58
CA CYS A 166 -15.17 8.18 -5.74
C CYS A 166 -14.57 9.10 -6.81
N LEU A 167 -15.39 9.54 -7.77
CA LEU A 167 -14.95 10.41 -8.87
C LEU A 167 -15.01 11.91 -8.52
N LEU A 168 -15.86 12.29 -7.54
CA LEU A 168 -16.00 13.68 -7.11
C LEU A 168 -14.76 14.22 -6.36
N TYR A 169 -13.94 13.33 -5.79
CA TYR A 169 -12.72 13.74 -5.06
C TYR A 169 -11.50 13.95 -5.95
N THR A 170 -11.57 13.59 -7.23
CA THR A 170 -10.48 13.80 -8.20
C THR A 170 -10.60 15.07 -9.00
N SER A 171 -11.78 15.73 -9.02
CA SER A 171 -12.03 16.92 -9.83
C SER A 171 -11.66 18.24 -9.15
N ASP A 172 -11.53 18.27 -7.82
CA ASP A 172 -11.22 19.49 -7.07
C ASP A 172 -9.72 19.65 -6.73
N ALA A 173 -8.86 18.84 -7.33
CA ALA A 173 -7.40 18.91 -7.18
C ALA A 173 -6.70 19.56 -8.40
N ALA A 174 -7.40 20.45 -9.13
CA ALA A 174 -6.83 21.28 -10.18
C ALA A 174 -6.63 22.72 -9.70
#